data_b454f3833a6b2b454019bef54458ad9e
#
_entry.id   b454f3833a6b2b454019bef54458ad9e
#
_cell.length_a   1.000
_cell.length_b   1.000
_cell.length_c   1.000
_cell.angle_alpha   90.00
_cell.angle_beta   90.00
_cell.angle_gamma   90.00
#
_symmetry.space_group_name_H-M   'P 1'
#
loop_
_entity.id
_entity.type
_entity.pdbx_description
1 polymer ?
#
loop_
_entity_poly.entity_id
_entity_poly.type
_entity_poly.pdbx_seq_one_letter_code
_entity_poly.pdbx_strand_id
1 'polypeptide(L)'
;MHRFYLPPESTRGDSLRLDGREAHHALHVLRLKRGELITVLDGVGNEFLCAVENSSRDSVMLSVSLKNFTPPPPCSITLLQAVPRGKIIESIIQKAVELGARRIVPLLTEHVVTRLDDRDAADKRTKWQQVAIEAIKQCGAAWLPEIEAPTTIEKFLAPHRSGGRQTAGFVRENEKCGSLPKAATPTHFELALVGSLQKERRHPRECLSGFQAKHGRLPQSVGVWIGPEGDFTPEELEAIQAAGALPVSLGRLVLRVETAAVYCLSILNYELNSVVESKL
;
A
#
# COMPACT_ATOMS: atom_id res chain seq x y z
N MET A 1 23.16 -5.55 -0.25
CA MET A 1 23.34 -4.10 -0.01
C MET A 1 22.26 -3.66 0.97
N HIS A 2 22.59 -2.84 1.96
CA HIS A 2 21.65 -2.36 2.98
C HIS A 2 20.75 -1.28 2.39
N ARG A 3 19.45 -1.31 2.75
CA ARG A 3 18.47 -0.33 2.31
C ARG A 3 17.95 0.48 3.49
N PHE A 4 17.74 1.77 3.24
CA PHE A 4 17.22 2.75 4.18
C PHE A 4 16.03 3.47 3.57
N TYR A 5 15.21 4.08 4.40
CA TYR A 5 14.10 4.90 3.93
C TYR A 5 14.29 6.35 4.40
N LEU A 6 14.12 7.29 3.48
CA LEU A 6 13.99 8.70 3.77
C LEU A 6 12.74 9.24 3.05
N PRO A 7 11.93 10.06 3.72
CA PRO A 7 10.77 10.65 3.07
C PRO A 7 11.19 11.58 1.91
N PRO A 8 10.34 11.78 0.88
CA PRO A 8 10.69 12.49 -0.35
C PRO A 8 11.24 13.91 -0.13
N GLU A 9 10.78 14.60 0.92
CA GLU A 9 11.26 15.92 1.32
C GLU A 9 12.73 15.91 1.77
N SER A 10 13.21 14.77 2.27
CA SER A 10 14.59 14.58 2.75
C SER A 10 15.55 14.02 1.68
N THR A 11 15.07 13.76 0.47
CA THR A 11 15.87 13.17 -0.62
C THR A 11 16.15 14.17 -1.75
N ARG A 12 16.17 15.45 -1.42
CA ARG A 12 16.47 16.53 -2.40
C ARG A 12 17.96 16.80 -2.45
N GLY A 13 18.55 16.78 -3.66
CA GLY A 13 19.96 17.08 -3.90
C GLY A 13 20.85 15.84 -3.91
N ASP A 14 22.17 16.08 -3.96
CA ASP A 14 23.19 15.04 -4.13
C ASP A 14 23.81 14.59 -2.80
N SER A 15 23.39 15.18 -1.69
CA SER A 15 23.79 14.79 -0.33
C SER A 15 22.54 14.50 0.49
N LEU A 16 22.49 13.29 1.08
CA LEU A 16 21.40 12.85 1.92
C LEU A 16 21.90 12.68 3.36
N ARG A 17 20.98 12.81 4.31
CA ARG A 17 21.30 12.64 5.72
C ARG A 17 20.36 11.61 6.36
N LEU A 18 20.94 10.59 6.97
CA LEU A 18 20.24 9.70 7.87
C LEU A 18 20.27 10.28 9.28
N ASP A 19 19.11 10.36 9.91
CA ASP A 19 18.92 10.82 11.27
C ASP A 19 18.08 9.81 12.07
N GLY A 20 17.98 10.00 13.38
CA GLY A 20 17.09 9.25 14.26
C GLY A 20 17.26 7.73 14.15
N ARG A 21 16.16 7.04 13.84
CA ARG A 21 16.11 5.58 13.77
C ARG A 21 17.00 5.01 12.66
N GLU A 22 17.02 5.66 11.49
CA GLU A 22 17.84 5.21 10.36
C GLU A 22 19.33 5.38 10.67
N ALA A 23 19.73 6.50 11.27
CA ALA A 23 21.11 6.71 11.71
C ALA A 23 21.52 5.70 12.80
N HIS A 24 20.66 5.47 13.79
CA HIS A 24 20.92 4.46 14.82
C HIS A 24 21.12 3.08 14.21
N HIS A 25 20.29 2.67 13.26
CA HIS A 25 20.42 1.40 12.56
C HIS A 25 21.75 1.32 11.78
N ALA A 26 22.10 2.38 11.04
CA ALA A 26 23.34 2.47 10.28
C ALA A 26 24.60 2.36 11.16
N LEU A 27 24.62 3.11 12.27
CA LEU A 27 25.81 3.25 13.14
C LEU A 27 25.98 2.10 14.12
N HIS A 28 24.88 1.68 14.78
CA HIS A 28 24.96 0.76 15.92
C HIS A 28 24.63 -0.67 15.57
N VAL A 29 23.76 -0.92 14.59
CA VAL A 29 23.39 -2.27 14.16
C VAL A 29 24.29 -2.71 13.02
N LEU A 30 24.35 -1.94 11.92
CA LEU A 30 25.13 -2.29 10.73
C LEU A 30 26.59 -1.86 10.82
N ARG A 31 26.91 -0.87 11.65
CA ARG A 31 28.26 -0.32 11.85
C ARG A 31 28.93 0.11 10.55
N LEU A 32 28.16 0.83 9.73
CA LEU A 32 28.61 1.28 8.41
C LEU A 32 29.85 2.16 8.53
N LYS A 33 30.76 1.97 7.58
CA LYS A 33 32.03 2.71 7.48
C LYS A 33 32.00 3.67 6.31
N ARG A 34 32.85 4.69 6.37
CA ARG A 34 33.05 5.61 5.25
C ARG A 34 33.42 4.86 3.97
N GLY A 35 32.79 5.22 2.86
CA GLY A 35 32.95 4.61 1.54
C GLY A 35 32.03 3.39 1.28
N GLU A 36 31.33 2.87 2.29
CA GLU A 36 30.38 1.77 2.05
C GLU A 36 29.18 2.24 1.26
N LEU A 37 28.73 1.39 0.34
CA LEU A 37 27.56 1.66 -0.52
C LEU A 37 26.29 1.15 0.13
N ILE A 38 25.28 2.00 0.11
CA ILE A 38 23.94 1.71 0.60
C ILE A 38 22.90 2.21 -0.41
N THR A 39 21.68 1.73 -0.29
CA THR A 39 20.54 2.20 -1.07
C THR A 39 19.60 2.99 -0.17
N VAL A 40 19.12 4.14 -0.63
CA VAL A 40 18.04 4.90 0.00
C VAL A 40 16.81 4.85 -0.89
N LEU A 41 15.66 4.51 -0.32
CA LEU A 41 14.34 4.52 -0.97
C LEU A 41 13.55 5.72 -0.43
N ASP A 42 12.85 6.45 -1.31
CA ASP A 42 11.99 7.56 -0.88
C ASP A 42 10.49 7.19 -0.80
N GLY A 43 10.15 5.98 -1.23
CA GLY A 43 8.78 5.47 -1.23
C GLY A 43 7.87 6.05 -2.30
N VAL A 44 8.40 6.89 -3.21
CA VAL A 44 7.65 7.47 -4.34
C VAL A 44 8.30 7.14 -5.69
N GLY A 45 9.00 6.03 -5.74
CA GLY A 45 9.60 5.47 -6.96
C GLY A 45 11.08 5.76 -7.13
N ASN A 46 11.71 6.62 -6.31
CA ASN A 46 13.13 6.86 -6.44
C ASN A 46 13.95 5.94 -5.53
N GLU A 47 15.05 5.48 -6.08
CA GLU A 47 16.08 4.68 -5.43
C GLU A 47 17.43 5.37 -5.64
N PHE A 48 18.13 5.67 -4.54
CA PHE A 48 19.39 6.36 -4.55
C PHE A 48 20.49 5.40 -4.11
N LEU A 49 21.48 5.16 -4.97
CA LEU A 49 22.72 4.51 -4.59
C LEU A 49 23.63 5.57 -3.96
N CYS A 50 23.99 5.38 -2.71
CA CYS A 50 24.74 6.35 -1.94
C CYS A 50 26.02 5.73 -1.36
N ALA A 51 27.06 6.55 -1.23
CA ALA A 51 28.25 6.21 -0.45
C ALA A 51 28.20 6.92 0.90
N VAL A 52 28.58 6.25 1.97
CA VAL A 52 28.77 6.86 3.28
C VAL A 52 29.94 7.84 3.20
N GLU A 53 29.69 9.14 3.33
CA GLU A 53 30.71 10.17 3.27
C GLU A 53 31.32 10.46 4.64
N ASN A 54 30.47 10.65 5.63
CA ASN A 54 30.88 10.94 7.00
C ASN A 54 29.80 10.45 7.99
N SER A 55 30.22 10.18 9.21
CA SER A 55 29.31 9.82 10.31
C SER A 55 29.65 10.61 11.55
N SER A 56 28.61 11.07 12.25
CA SER A 56 28.69 11.65 13.58
C SER A 56 28.04 10.70 14.59
N ARG A 57 27.88 11.17 15.84
CA ARG A 57 27.24 10.37 16.90
C ARG A 57 25.81 9.95 16.56
N ASP A 58 25.04 10.83 15.90
CA ASP A 58 23.59 10.69 15.73
C ASP A 58 23.14 10.86 14.26
N SER A 59 24.07 10.99 13.33
CA SER A 59 23.73 11.13 11.91
C SER A 59 24.79 10.54 10.98
N VAL A 60 24.35 10.18 9.77
CA VAL A 60 25.23 9.70 8.69
C VAL A 60 24.98 10.55 7.46
N MET A 61 26.04 11.15 6.93
CA MET A 61 26.01 11.89 5.67
C MET A 61 26.31 10.94 4.51
N LEU A 62 25.51 11.05 3.47
CA LEU A 62 25.58 10.22 2.29
C LEU A 62 25.78 11.08 1.04
N SER A 63 26.66 10.66 0.16
CA SER A 63 26.83 11.24 -1.18
C SER A 63 26.07 10.35 -2.17
N VAL A 64 25.19 10.94 -2.98
CA VAL A 64 24.42 10.23 -4.01
C VAL A 64 25.31 9.96 -5.22
N SER A 65 25.47 8.70 -5.60
CA SER A 65 26.23 8.28 -6.77
C SER A 65 25.33 8.02 -8.00
N LEU A 66 24.13 7.49 -7.77
CA LEU A 66 23.18 7.19 -8.84
C LEU A 66 21.76 7.34 -8.31
N LYS A 67 20.87 7.84 -9.17
CA LYS A 67 19.44 7.93 -8.92
C LYS A 67 18.70 7.15 -10.00
N ASN A 68 17.91 6.16 -9.59
CA ASN A 68 16.99 5.41 -10.44
C ASN A 68 15.55 5.78 -10.11
N PHE A 69 14.68 5.71 -11.10
CA PHE A 69 13.25 5.90 -10.93
C PHE A 69 12.49 4.69 -11.48
N THR A 70 11.69 4.08 -10.65
CA THR A 70 10.76 3.01 -11.01
C THR A 70 9.39 3.62 -11.22
N PRO A 71 8.78 3.52 -12.42
CA PRO A 71 7.44 4.03 -12.64
C PRO A 71 6.41 3.30 -11.75
N PRO A 72 5.27 3.94 -11.45
CA PRO A 72 4.20 3.26 -10.71
C PRO A 72 3.68 2.05 -11.50
N PRO A 73 3.20 1.01 -10.81
CA PRO A 73 2.63 -0.15 -11.47
C PRO A 73 1.41 0.24 -12.31
N PRO A 74 1.13 -0.48 -13.42
CA PRO A 74 0.00 -0.21 -14.30
C PRO A 74 -1.36 -0.22 -13.59
N CYS A 75 -1.51 -1.06 -12.57
CA CYS A 75 -2.71 -1.15 -11.75
C CYS A 75 -2.41 -0.85 -10.27
N SER A 76 -3.18 0.05 -9.68
CA SER A 76 -3.16 0.33 -8.25
C SER A 76 -4.04 -0.67 -7.50
N ILE A 77 -3.43 -1.55 -6.71
CA ILE A 77 -4.15 -2.55 -5.91
C ILE A 77 -4.33 -2.02 -4.48
N THR A 78 -5.58 -1.95 -4.03
CA THR A 78 -5.94 -1.60 -2.65
C THR A 78 -6.43 -2.84 -1.90
N LEU A 79 -5.78 -3.14 -0.78
CA LEU A 79 -6.24 -4.18 0.14
C LEU A 79 -7.15 -3.55 1.21
N LEU A 80 -8.42 -3.96 1.24
CA LEU A 80 -9.37 -3.62 2.29
C LEU A 80 -9.45 -4.83 3.24
N GLN A 81 -8.70 -4.74 4.32
CA GLN A 81 -8.44 -5.87 5.21
C GLN A 81 -9.18 -5.72 6.52
N ALA A 82 -10.14 -6.60 6.80
CA ALA A 82 -10.67 -6.70 8.16
C ALA A 82 -9.52 -7.00 9.14
N VAL A 83 -9.43 -6.21 10.22
CA VAL A 83 -8.36 -6.37 11.21
C VAL A 83 -8.54 -7.72 11.92
N PRO A 84 -7.62 -8.67 11.74
CA PRO A 84 -7.73 -9.97 12.38
C PRO A 84 -7.39 -9.89 13.86
N ARG A 85 -7.71 -10.95 14.61
CA ARG A 85 -7.32 -11.07 16.01
C ARG A 85 -5.81 -11.13 16.18
N GLY A 86 -5.31 -10.55 17.27
CA GLY A 86 -3.87 -10.58 17.60
C GLY A 86 -3.01 -9.67 16.74
N LYS A 87 -1.79 -10.14 16.39
CA LYS A 87 -0.78 -9.36 15.66
C LYS A 87 -0.64 -9.76 14.18
N ILE A 88 -1.58 -10.57 13.66
CA ILE A 88 -1.52 -11.11 12.30
C ILE A 88 -1.53 -9.98 11.24
N ILE A 89 -2.18 -8.86 11.53
CA ILE A 89 -2.26 -7.71 10.62
C ILE A 89 -0.87 -7.19 10.18
N GLU A 90 0.12 -7.21 11.07
CA GLU A 90 1.48 -6.75 10.74
C GLU A 90 2.12 -7.67 9.68
N SER A 91 1.91 -8.98 9.80
CA SER A 91 2.36 -9.95 8.79
C SER A 91 1.62 -9.78 7.45
N ILE A 92 0.31 -9.50 7.49
CA ILE A 92 -0.47 -9.22 6.28
C ILE A 92 0.07 -7.97 5.59
N ILE A 93 0.34 -6.89 6.33
CA ILE A 93 0.91 -5.66 5.78
C ILE A 93 2.26 -5.93 5.11
N GLN A 94 3.17 -6.65 5.77
CA GLN A 94 4.46 -7.02 5.18
C GLN A 94 4.28 -7.74 3.84
N LYS A 95 3.44 -8.77 3.79
CA LYS A 95 3.17 -9.54 2.57
C LYS A 95 2.45 -8.71 1.51
N ALA A 96 1.54 -7.82 1.90
CA ALA A 96 0.86 -6.93 0.98
C ALA A 96 1.85 -5.96 0.29
N VAL A 97 2.83 -5.44 1.04
CA VAL A 97 3.93 -4.64 0.47
C VAL A 97 4.76 -5.44 -0.52
N GLU A 98 5.20 -6.64 -0.15
CA GLU A 98 5.97 -7.55 -1.01
C GLU A 98 5.21 -7.90 -2.31
N LEU A 99 3.87 -7.96 -2.24
CA LEU A 99 2.99 -8.28 -3.37
C LEU A 99 2.46 -7.03 -4.11
N GLY A 100 3.02 -5.86 -3.84
CA GLY A 100 2.78 -4.65 -4.62
C GLY A 100 1.47 -3.94 -4.33
N ALA A 101 0.84 -4.16 -3.17
CA ALA A 101 -0.30 -3.33 -2.74
C ALA A 101 0.14 -1.87 -2.63
N ARG A 102 -0.69 -0.96 -3.19
CA ARG A 102 -0.43 0.49 -3.19
C ARG A 102 -1.12 1.21 -2.04
N ARG A 103 -2.15 0.60 -1.48
CA ARG A 103 -2.93 1.14 -0.38
C ARG A 103 -3.46 -0.02 0.47
N ILE A 104 -3.48 0.16 1.78
CA ILE A 104 -4.05 -0.81 2.71
C ILE A 104 -5.01 -0.07 3.64
N VAL A 105 -6.26 -0.52 3.65
CA VAL A 105 -7.35 0.02 4.48
C VAL A 105 -7.71 -1.01 5.53
N PRO A 106 -7.28 -0.84 6.79
CA PRO A 106 -7.70 -1.70 7.88
C PRO A 106 -9.18 -1.46 8.22
N LEU A 107 -9.99 -2.51 8.18
CA LEU A 107 -11.43 -2.44 8.42
C LEU A 107 -11.79 -2.95 9.82
N LEU A 108 -12.60 -2.18 10.52
CA LEU A 108 -13.24 -2.59 11.77
C LEU A 108 -14.61 -3.18 11.42
N THR A 109 -14.74 -4.49 11.58
CA THR A 109 -15.95 -5.25 11.31
C THR A 109 -16.66 -5.60 12.62
N GLU A 110 -17.91 -6.01 12.56
CA GLU A 110 -18.71 -6.36 13.74
C GLU A 110 -18.09 -7.51 14.56
N HIS A 111 -17.46 -8.47 13.88
CA HIS A 111 -16.75 -9.57 14.54
C HIS A 111 -15.40 -9.16 15.16
N VAL A 112 -14.93 -7.94 14.92
CA VAL A 112 -13.72 -7.39 15.54
C VAL A 112 -14.10 -6.54 16.75
N VAL A 113 -13.98 -7.10 17.94
CA VAL A 113 -14.43 -6.53 19.22
C VAL A 113 -13.69 -5.27 19.68
N THR A 114 -12.85 -4.66 18.89
CA THR A 114 -12.05 -3.50 19.32
C THR A 114 -12.71 -2.20 18.92
N ARG A 115 -13.40 -1.55 19.85
CA ARG A 115 -13.75 -0.13 19.71
C ARG A 115 -12.45 0.67 19.83
N LEU A 116 -12.06 1.33 18.75
CA LEU A 116 -10.90 2.22 18.73
C LEU A 116 -11.43 3.66 18.82
N ASP A 117 -10.82 4.46 19.68
CA ASP A 117 -10.96 5.91 19.58
C ASP A 117 -10.06 6.47 18.46
N ASP A 118 -10.21 7.76 18.17
CA ASP A 118 -9.45 8.41 17.07
C ASP A 118 -7.94 8.43 17.34
N ARG A 119 -7.53 8.48 18.60
CA ARG A 119 -6.11 8.45 19.00
C ARG A 119 -5.53 7.05 18.78
N ASP A 120 -6.21 6.04 19.27
CA ASP A 120 -5.80 4.63 19.07
C ASP A 120 -5.70 4.28 17.58
N ALA A 121 -6.63 4.80 16.77
CA ALA A 121 -6.63 4.62 15.32
C ALA A 121 -5.40 5.29 14.66
N ALA A 122 -5.04 6.50 15.08
CA ALA A 122 -3.87 7.22 14.60
C ALA A 122 -2.56 6.52 15.00
N ASP A 123 -2.47 6.06 16.25
CA ASP A 123 -1.30 5.33 16.76
C ASP A 123 -1.11 4.00 16.00
N LYS A 124 -2.19 3.26 15.74
CA LYS A 124 -2.15 2.04 14.93
C LYS A 124 -1.72 2.32 13.50
N ARG A 125 -2.26 3.36 12.85
CA ARG A 125 -1.84 3.78 11.52
C ARG A 125 -0.34 4.04 11.48
N THR A 126 0.18 4.83 12.42
CA THR A 126 1.61 5.15 12.51
C THR A 126 2.46 3.89 12.67
N LYS A 127 2.06 3.00 13.57
CA LYS A 127 2.76 1.73 13.78
C LYS A 127 2.75 0.86 12.52
N TRP A 128 1.63 0.71 11.86
CA TRP A 128 1.51 -0.11 10.65
C TRP A 128 2.20 0.51 9.43
N GLN A 129 2.23 1.85 9.34
CA GLN A 129 3.04 2.53 8.33
C GLN A 129 4.53 2.23 8.52
N GLN A 130 4.99 2.14 9.78
CA GLN A 130 6.36 1.76 10.07
C GLN A 130 6.66 0.29 9.65
N VAL A 131 5.69 -0.62 9.83
CA VAL A 131 5.81 -2.00 9.32
C VAL A 131 5.97 -2.01 7.79
N ALA A 132 5.20 -1.19 7.07
CA ALA A 132 5.31 -1.06 5.62
C ALA A 132 6.67 -0.49 5.19
N ILE A 133 7.22 0.50 5.92
CA ILE A 133 8.57 1.04 5.68
C ILE A 133 9.63 -0.04 5.83
N GLU A 134 9.58 -0.83 6.90
CA GLU A 134 10.54 -1.93 7.07
C GLU A 134 10.39 -2.99 5.96
N ALA A 135 9.15 -3.24 5.51
CA ALA A 135 8.90 -4.19 4.42
C ALA A 135 9.50 -3.71 3.09
N ILE A 136 9.34 -2.42 2.70
CA ILE A 136 9.99 -1.91 1.46
C ILE A 136 11.51 -1.96 1.54
N LYS A 137 12.10 -1.69 2.70
CA LYS A 137 13.56 -1.82 2.91
C LYS A 137 14.02 -3.25 2.70
N GLN A 138 13.23 -4.23 3.16
CA GLN A 138 13.55 -5.65 3.01
C GLN A 138 13.38 -6.12 1.57
N CYS A 139 12.24 -5.88 0.93
CA CYS A 139 11.96 -6.39 -0.42
C CYS A 139 12.54 -5.51 -1.53
N GLY A 140 12.84 -4.23 -1.27
CA GLY A 140 13.36 -3.29 -2.25
C GLY A 140 12.26 -2.64 -3.10
N ALA A 141 11.01 -2.62 -2.64
CA ALA A 141 9.95 -1.92 -3.35
C ALA A 141 10.20 -0.40 -3.34
N ALA A 142 10.27 0.21 -4.53
CA ALA A 142 10.48 1.65 -4.66
C ALA A 142 9.24 2.48 -4.25
N TRP A 143 8.08 1.85 -4.19
CA TRP A 143 6.81 2.47 -3.83
C TRP A 143 6.32 2.02 -2.46
N LEU A 144 6.21 2.96 -1.53
CA LEU A 144 5.65 2.73 -0.20
C LEU A 144 4.11 2.77 -0.29
N PRO A 145 3.40 1.73 0.15
CA PRO A 145 1.95 1.80 0.22
C PRO A 145 1.48 2.76 1.31
N GLU A 146 0.35 3.41 1.07
CA GLU A 146 -0.35 4.18 2.08
C GLU A 146 -1.12 3.24 3.00
N ILE A 147 -0.89 3.36 4.30
CA ILE A 147 -1.68 2.68 5.34
C ILE A 147 -2.68 3.69 5.90
N GLU A 148 -3.97 3.40 5.77
CA GLU A 148 -5.00 4.25 6.34
C GLU A 148 -5.22 4.00 7.84
N ALA A 149 -5.87 4.96 8.50
CA ALA A 149 -6.38 4.73 9.83
C ALA A 149 -7.49 3.67 9.80
N PRO A 150 -7.58 2.78 10.79
CA PRO A 150 -8.69 1.83 10.87
C PRO A 150 -10.05 2.53 10.79
N THR A 151 -10.93 2.00 9.96
CA THR A 151 -12.25 2.58 9.71
C THR A 151 -13.32 1.49 9.62
N THR A 152 -14.59 1.83 9.87
CA THR A 152 -15.69 0.89 9.63
C THR A 152 -16.06 0.84 8.16
N ILE A 153 -16.74 -0.23 7.74
CA ILE A 153 -17.18 -0.40 6.36
C ILE A 153 -18.12 0.74 5.95
N GLU A 154 -19.06 1.13 6.83
CA GLU A 154 -20.01 2.21 6.57
C GLU A 154 -19.30 3.56 6.38
N LYS A 155 -18.31 3.87 7.23
CA LYS A 155 -17.53 5.11 7.09
C LYS A 155 -16.70 5.11 5.81
N PHE A 156 -16.12 3.96 5.44
CA PHE A 156 -15.35 3.84 4.20
C PHE A 156 -16.24 3.99 2.97
N LEU A 157 -17.44 3.41 2.97
CA LEU A 157 -18.39 3.48 1.87
C LEU A 157 -19.21 4.77 1.83
N ALA A 158 -19.24 5.55 2.93
CA ALA A 158 -19.95 6.81 2.98
C ALA A 158 -19.43 7.78 1.90
N PRO A 159 -20.31 8.46 1.15
CA PRO A 159 -19.90 9.45 0.18
C PRO A 159 -19.11 10.55 0.88
N HIS A 160 -17.86 10.79 0.48
CA HIS A 160 -17.09 11.92 0.97
C HIS A 160 -17.82 13.21 0.57
N ARG A 161 -18.49 13.85 1.53
CA ARG A 161 -18.92 15.25 1.37
C ARG A 161 -17.64 16.08 1.29
N SER A 162 -17.19 16.37 0.08
CA SER A 162 -16.19 17.41 -0.17
C SER A 162 -16.80 18.74 0.27
N GLY A 163 -16.52 19.13 1.52
CA GLY A 163 -16.77 20.48 2.00
C GLY A 163 -15.77 21.42 1.35
N GLY A 164 -16.12 21.96 0.18
CA GLY A 164 -15.31 22.94 -0.54
C GLY A 164 -16.16 23.53 -1.66
N ARG A 165 -16.70 24.76 -1.44
CA ARG A 165 -17.30 25.59 -2.49
C ARG A 165 -16.34 25.66 -3.67
N GLN A 166 -16.72 25.13 -4.81
CA GLN A 166 -16.11 25.47 -6.09
C GLN A 166 -16.48 26.93 -6.41
N THR A 167 -15.57 27.85 -6.13
CA THR A 167 -15.56 29.13 -6.86
C THR A 167 -14.82 28.88 -8.15
N ALA A 168 -15.53 28.97 -9.27
CA ALA A 168 -14.97 29.04 -10.59
C ALA A 168 -14.03 30.24 -10.67
N GLY A 169 -12.74 29.98 -10.95
CA GLY A 169 -11.71 31.01 -11.08
C GLY A 169 -10.55 30.48 -11.88
N PHE A 170 -10.50 30.89 -13.13
CA PHE A 170 -9.36 31.01 -14.06
C PHE A 170 -8.05 30.28 -13.74
N VAL A 171 -7.75 29.32 -14.61
CA VAL A 171 -6.44 28.67 -14.75
C VAL A 171 -5.42 29.70 -15.19
N ARG A 172 -4.36 29.90 -14.41
CA ARG A 172 -3.07 30.44 -14.87
C ARG A 172 -2.06 29.31 -14.85
N GLU A 173 -1.55 29.02 -16.04
CA GLU A 173 -0.37 28.19 -16.25
C GLU A 173 0.84 28.82 -15.55
N ASN A 174 1.39 28.12 -14.57
CA ASN A 174 2.81 28.06 -14.19
C ASN A 174 2.92 27.46 -12.79
N GLU A 175 3.08 26.15 -12.71
CA GLU A 175 3.63 25.56 -11.48
C GLU A 175 4.63 24.47 -11.80
N LYS A 176 5.85 24.79 -11.37
CA LYS A 176 7.01 23.91 -11.30
C LYS A 176 6.75 22.78 -10.32
N CYS A 177 7.12 21.59 -10.76
CA CYS A 177 7.55 20.40 -10.02
C CYS A 177 7.43 20.44 -8.47
N GLY A 178 6.65 19.51 -7.89
CA GLY A 178 6.95 19.02 -6.56
C GLY A 178 5.89 19.03 -5.49
N SER A 179 4.68 18.59 -5.77
CA SER A 179 3.83 17.94 -4.77
C SER A 179 2.90 16.98 -5.51
N LEU A 180 3.02 15.68 -5.19
CA LEU A 180 2.01 14.73 -5.62
C LEU A 180 0.66 15.23 -5.12
N PRO A 181 -0.38 15.31 -5.97
CA PRO A 181 -1.71 15.59 -5.50
C PRO A 181 -2.03 14.52 -4.45
N LYS A 182 -2.47 14.95 -3.25
CA LYS A 182 -3.17 14.06 -2.34
C LYS A 182 -4.32 13.48 -3.16
N ALA A 183 -4.16 12.25 -3.62
CA ALA A 183 -5.19 11.55 -4.33
C ALA A 183 -6.42 11.60 -3.41
N ALA A 184 -7.45 12.30 -3.86
CA ALA A 184 -8.75 12.21 -3.23
C ALA A 184 -9.02 10.70 -3.13
N THR A 185 -9.26 10.21 -1.93
CA THR A 185 -9.49 8.81 -1.62
C THR A 185 -10.57 8.28 -2.56
N PRO A 186 -10.26 7.51 -3.61
CA PRO A 186 -11.31 6.99 -4.47
C PRO A 186 -12.02 5.89 -3.68
N THR A 187 -13.24 6.14 -3.29
CA THR A 187 -14.17 5.09 -2.85
C THR A 187 -14.61 4.20 -4.01
N HIS A 188 -14.26 4.60 -5.24
CA HIS A 188 -14.59 3.87 -6.46
C HIS A 188 -13.35 3.21 -7.06
N PHE A 189 -13.35 1.88 -7.03
CA PHE A 189 -12.44 1.05 -7.81
C PHE A 189 -13.05 0.79 -9.19
N GLU A 190 -12.24 0.67 -10.24
CA GLU A 190 -12.72 0.21 -11.54
C GLU A 190 -13.21 -1.25 -11.47
N LEU A 191 -12.56 -2.05 -10.62
CA LEU A 191 -12.98 -3.39 -10.27
C LEU A 191 -12.84 -3.59 -8.77
N ALA A 192 -13.91 -4.00 -8.11
CA ALA A 192 -13.88 -4.38 -6.70
C ALA A 192 -14.22 -5.86 -6.55
N LEU A 193 -13.44 -6.56 -5.73
CA LEU A 193 -13.59 -7.99 -5.45
C LEU A 193 -13.75 -8.20 -3.94
N VAL A 194 -14.61 -9.13 -3.52
CA VAL A 194 -14.71 -9.55 -2.13
C VAL A 194 -14.51 -11.06 -2.03
N GLY A 195 -13.50 -11.47 -1.23
CA GLY A 195 -13.34 -12.88 -0.88
C GLY A 195 -14.53 -13.35 -0.07
N SER A 196 -15.28 -14.33 -0.56
CA SER A 196 -16.52 -14.76 0.06
C SER A 196 -16.59 -16.29 0.16
N LEU A 197 -17.23 -16.76 1.24
CA LEU A 197 -17.55 -18.17 1.45
C LEU A 197 -18.96 -18.54 0.95
N GLN A 198 -19.73 -17.58 0.45
CA GLN A 198 -21.09 -17.82 -0.06
C GLN A 198 -21.12 -18.66 -1.33
N LYS A 199 -22.32 -19.19 -1.70
CA LYS A 199 -22.45 -20.08 -2.85
C LYS A 199 -22.28 -19.37 -4.19
N GLU A 200 -22.77 -18.14 -4.33
CA GLU A 200 -22.73 -17.35 -5.56
C GLU A 200 -21.43 -16.55 -5.65
N ARG A 201 -20.37 -17.18 -6.11
CA ARG A 201 -19.05 -16.57 -6.24
C ARG A 201 -18.40 -16.96 -7.56
N ARG A 202 -17.72 -16.02 -8.16
CA ARG A 202 -17.01 -16.18 -9.44
C ARG A 202 -15.53 -16.51 -9.21
N HIS A 203 -14.88 -17.04 -10.21
CA HIS A 203 -13.43 -17.14 -10.20
C HIS A 203 -12.82 -15.72 -10.45
N PRO A 204 -11.76 -15.28 -9.75
CA PRO A 204 -11.14 -13.96 -9.98
C PRO A 204 -10.79 -13.69 -11.45
N ARG A 205 -10.33 -14.73 -12.19
CA ARG A 205 -10.03 -14.62 -13.62
C ARG A 205 -11.27 -14.26 -14.45
N GLU A 206 -12.45 -14.77 -14.10
CA GLU A 206 -13.70 -14.44 -14.80
C GLU A 206 -14.05 -12.97 -14.61
N CYS A 207 -13.81 -12.42 -13.43
CA CYS A 207 -14.04 -11.01 -13.14
C CYS A 207 -13.10 -10.11 -13.96
N LEU A 208 -11.81 -10.48 -14.05
CA LEU A 208 -10.81 -9.76 -14.85
C LEU A 208 -11.11 -9.86 -16.35
N SER A 209 -11.41 -11.06 -16.86
CA SER A 209 -11.76 -11.27 -18.27
C SER A 209 -13.06 -10.54 -18.64
N GLY A 210 -14.06 -10.55 -17.75
CA GLY A 210 -15.31 -9.82 -17.94
C GLY A 210 -15.09 -8.30 -17.99
N PHE A 211 -14.23 -7.76 -17.12
CA PHE A 211 -13.84 -6.36 -17.16
C PHE A 211 -13.15 -6.02 -18.49
N GLN A 212 -12.16 -6.83 -18.89
CA GLN A 212 -11.41 -6.63 -20.14
C GLN A 212 -12.32 -6.72 -21.37
N ALA A 213 -13.24 -7.68 -21.42
CA ALA A 213 -14.21 -7.79 -22.50
C ALA A 213 -15.12 -6.56 -22.62
N LYS A 214 -15.52 -5.98 -21.46
CA LYS A 214 -16.39 -4.82 -21.43
C LYS A 214 -15.68 -3.51 -21.77
N HIS A 215 -14.43 -3.35 -21.35
CA HIS A 215 -13.71 -2.07 -21.39
C HIS A 215 -12.56 -2.04 -22.41
N GLY A 216 -12.21 -3.17 -23.04
CA GLY A 216 -11.10 -3.30 -24.00
C GLY A 216 -9.71 -3.21 -23.37
N ARG A 217 -9.62 -3.14 -22.03
CA ARG A 217 -8.36 -3.02 -21.29
C ARG A 217 -8.46 -3.65 -19.90
N LEU A 218 -7.33 -3.84 -19.26
CA LEU A 218 -7.27 -4.23 -17.84
C LEU A 218 -7.62 -3.04 -16.92
N PRO A 219 -8.11 -3.29 -15.69
CA PRO A 219 -8.41 -2.24 -14.73
C PRO A 219 -7.13 -1.55 -14.25
N GLN A 220 -7.16 -0.24 -14.06
CA GLN A 220 -6.07 0.56 -13.49
C GLN A 220 -6.18 0.73 -11.97
N SER A 221 -7.34 0.40 -11.40
CA SER A 221 -7.54 0.37 -9.95
C SER A 221 -8.41 -0.81 -9.54
N VAL A 222 -7.92 -1.59 -8.58
CA VAL A 222 -8.64 -2.74 -8.03
C VAL A 222 -8.68 -2.67 -6.52
N GLY A 223 -9.88 -2.82 -5.95
CA GLY A 223 -10.07 -3.03 -4.51
C GLY A 223 -10.34 -4.51 -4.21
N VAL A 224 -9.69 -5.06 -3.19
CA VAL A 224 -9.97 -6.41 -2.72
C VAL A 224 -10.31 -6.40 -1.23
N TRP A 225 -11.48 -6.91 -0.89
CA TRP A 225 -12.01 -7.01 0.45
C TRP A 225 -11.75 -8.40 1.02
N ILE A 226 -11.12 -8.46 2.19
CA ILE A 226 -10.83 -9.70 2.90
C ILE A 226 -11.43 -9.59 4.32
N GLY A 227 -12.34 -10.51 4.62
CA GLY A 227 -13.03 -10.59 5.91
C GLY A 227 -12.14 -11.06 7.06
N PRO A 228 -12.65 -10.98 8.31
CA PRO A 228 -12.00 -11.53 9.49
C PRO A 228 -12.18 -13.06 9.55
N GLU A 229 -11.72 -13.69 10.63
CA GLU A 229 -11.83 -15.16 10.84
C GLU A 229 -13.29 -15.66 10.82
N GLY A 230 -14.24 -14.79 11.22
CA GLY A 230 -15.69 -15.09 11.23
C GLY A 230 -16.42 -14.69 9.94
N ASP A 231 -15.68 -14.28 8.88
CA ASP A 231 -16.23 -13.65 7.67
C ASP A 231 -16.92 -12.29 7.95
N PHE A 232 -17.37 -11.61 6.92
CA PHE A 232 -18.25 -10.45 7.04
C PHE A 232 -19.66 -10.90 7.49
N THR A 233 -20.36 -10.06 8.24
CA THR A 233 -21.79 -10.31 8.47
C THR A 233 -22.58 -10.21 7.18
N PRO A 234 -23.80 -10.77 7.10
CA PRO A 234 -24.65 -10.63 5.92
C PRO A 234 -24.87 -9.16 5.53
N GLU A 235 -25.07 -8.28 6.51
CA GLU A 235 -25.31 -6.85 6.33
C GLU A 235 -24.04 -6.14 5.80
N GLU A 236 -22.86 -6.46 6.35
CA GLU A 236 -21.58 -5.95 5.88
C GLU A 236 -21.31 -6.38 4.44
N LEU A 237 -21.53 -7.66 4.15
CA LEU A 237 -21.32 -8.20 2.81
C LEU A 237 -22.29 -7.60 1.79
N GLU A 238 -23.56 -7.41 2.16
CA GLU A 238 -24.56 -6.74 1.31
C GLU A 238 -24.14 -5.30 1.01
N ALA A 239 -23.66 -4.53 2.01
CA ALA A 239 -23.16 -3.18 1.82
C ALA A 239 -21.94 -3.13 0.86
N ILE A 240 -21.00 -4.07 1.01
CA ILE A 240 -19.82 -4.21 0.15
C ILE A 240 -20.23 -4.53 -1.29
N GLN A 241 -21.19 -5.44 -1.49
CA GLN A 241 -21.71 -5.81 -2.81
C GLN A 241 -22.54 -4.69 -3.44
N ALA A 242 -23.34 -3.99 -2.66
CA ALA A 242 -24.10 -2.81 -3.12
C ALA A 242 -23.17 -1.69 -3.59
N ALA A 243 -21.96 -1.60 -3.03
CA ALA A 243 -20.89 -0.70 -3.49
C ALA A 243 -20.17 -1.20 -4.76
N GLY A 244 -20.59 -2.32 -5.35
CA GLY A 244 -20.11 -2.85 -6.62
C GLY A 244 -19.03 -3.92 -6.50
N ALA A 245 -18.73 -4.44 -5.31
CA ALA A 245 -17.77 -5.51 -5.16
C ALA A 245 -18.36 -6.87 -5.60
N LEU A 246 -17.60 -7.60 -6.41
CA LEU A 246 -17.98 -8.90 -6.92
C LEU A 246 -17.49 -10.01 -5.97
N PRO A 247 -18.38 -10.91 -5.51
CA PRO A 247 -17.96 -12.02 -4.69
C PRO A 247 -17.11 -13.01 -5.47
N VAL A 248 -15.92 -13.34 -4.93
CA VAL A 248 -14.98 -14.26 -5.57
C VAL A 248 -14.64 -15.45 -4.69
N SER A 249 -14.45 -16.59 -5.33
CA SER A 249 -13.97 -17.81 -4.71
C SER A 249 -12.45 -17.85 -4.73
N LEU A 250 -11.84 -18.13 -3.58
CA LEU A 250 -10.40 -18.34 -3.45
C LEU A 250 -10.02 -19.84 -3.48
N GLY A 251 -10.88 -20.68 -4.02
CA GLY A 251 -10.67 -22.11 -4.12
C GLY A 251 -11.69 -22.94 -3.33
N ARG A 252 -11.40 -24.23 -3.17
CA ARG A 252 -12.32 -25.17 -2.49
C ARG A 252 -12.18 -25.18 -0.98
N LEU A 253 -11.05 -24.72 -0.47
CA LEU A 253 -10.74 -24.72 0.96
C LEU A 253 -11.04 -23.35 1.58
N VAL A 254 -11.42 -23.36 2.85
CA VAL A 254 -11.48 -22.14 3.65
C VAL A 254 -10.06 -21.74 4.01
N LEU A 255 -9.63 -20.56 3.57
CA LEU A 255 -8.31 -20.04 3.82
C LEU A 255 -8.30 -19.24 5.13
N ARG A 256 -7.17 -19.23 5.83
CA ARG A 256 -6.94 -18.27 6.91
C ARG A 256 -6.88 -16.85 6.33
N VAL A 257 -7.19 -15.86 7.16
CA VAL A 257 -7.27 -14.44 6.74
C VAL A 257 -6.00 -13.98 6.03
N GLU A 258 -4.84 -14.25 6.62
CA GLU A 258 -3.56 -13.92 6.03
C GLU A 258 -3.30 -14.65 4.70
N THR A 259 -3.72 -15.91 4.60
CA THR A 259 -3.57 -16.69 3.37
C THR A 259 -4.50 -16.16 2.29
N ALA A 260 -5.73 -15.78 2.62
CA ALA A 260 -6.68 -15.19 1.68
C ALA A 260 -6.16 -13.88 1.10
N ALA A 261 -5.63 -12.99 1.95
CA ALA A 261 -5.03 -11.73 1.53
C ALA A 261 -3.85 -11.95 0.56
N VAL A 262 -2.89 -12.81 0.94
CA VAL A 262 -1.72 -13.15 0.12
C VAL A 262 -2.14 -13.76 -1.21
N TYR A 263 -3.09 -14.71 -1.19
CA TYR A 263 -3.56 -15.39 -2.39
C TYR A 263 -4.23 -14.42 -3.39
N CYS A 264 -5.12 -13.54 -2.91
CA CYS A 264 -5.74 -12.51 -3.73
C CYS A 264 -4.72 -11.55 -4.34
N LEU A 265 -3.83 -11.02 -3.50
CA LEU A 265 -2.81 -10.07 -3.94
C LEU A 265 -1.85 -10.71 -4.96
N SER A 266 -1.47 -11.97 -4.75
CA SER A 266 -0.60 -12.70 -5.69
C SER A 266 -1.25 -12.84 -7.06
N ILE A 267 -2.53 -13.23 -7.13
CA ILE A 267 -3.27 -13.33 -8.39
C ILE A 267 -3.36 -11.95 -9.06
N LEU A 268 -3.76 -10.92 -8.32
CA LEU A 268 -3.93 -9.58 -8.88
C LEU A 268 -2.60 -9.00 -9.36
N ASN A 269 -1.53 -9.16 -8.60
CA ASN A 269 -0.21 -8.69 -9.00
C ASN A 269 0.29 -9.42 -10.25
N TYR A 270 0.11 -10.74 -10.31
CA TYR A 270 0.49 -11.54 -11.47
C TYR A 270 -0.29 -11.16 -12.74
N GLU A 271 -1.62 -11.02 -12.66
CA GLU A 271 -2.47 -10.74 -13.82
C GLU A 271 -2.39 -9.24 -14.27
N LEU A 272 -2.08 -8.30 -13.37
CA LEU A 272 -2.22 -6.87 -13.65
C LEU A 272 -0.89 -6.11 -13.68
N ASN A 273 0.11 -6.56 -12.94
CA ASN A 273 1.36 -5.84 -12.73
C ASN A 273 2.62 -6.62 -13.14
N SER A 274 2.47 -7.89 -13.59
CA SER A 274 3.60 -8.62 -14.14
C SER A 274 4.06 -7.92 -15.42
N VAL A 275 5.18 -7.23 -15.34
CA VAL A 275 5.90 -6.76 -16.52
C VAL A 275 6.47 -8.01 -17.17
N VAL A 276 5.91 -8.40 -18.32
CA VAL A 276 6.66 -9.27 -19.22
C VAL A 276 7.84 -8.44 -19.67
N GLU A 277 9.01 -8.64 -19.07
CA GLU A 277 10.25 -8.10 -19.62
C GLU A 277 10.32 -8.58 -21.06
N SER A 278 9.95 -7.70 -21.99
CA SER A 278 10.29 -7.89 -23.38
C SER A 278 11.81 -7.90 -23.41
N LYS A 279 12.38 -9.09 -23.57
CA LYS A 279 13.81 -9.27 -23.80
C LYS A 279 14.21 -8.28 -24.90
N LEU A 280 14.94 -7.24 -24.49
CA LEU A 280 15.75 -6.43 -25.38
C LEU A 280 16.93 -7.27 -25.87
#